data_005b8ebd39616c827fcf6fedf6842e4a
#
_entry.id   005b8ebd39616c827fcf6fedf6842e4a
#
_cell.length_a   1.000
_cell.length_b   1.000
_cell.length_c   1.000
_cell.angle_alpha   90.00
_cell.angle_beta   90.00
_cell.angle_gamma   90.00
#
_symmetry.space_group_name_H-M   'P 1'
#
loop_
_entity.id
_entity.type
_entity.pdbx_description
1 polymer ?
#
loop_
_entity_poly.entity_id
_entity_poly.type
_entity_poly.pdbx_seq_one_letter_code
_entity_poly.pdbx_strand_id
1 'polypeptide(L)'
;TTGSGKSVAIHNIIISLLFRNSPEQLRFVLVDPKLVELTLYNGIPHLLTPVITDSKKVILALKWAIKEMERRLEILRDHKVQNISSYHEKVYRPAKEKFEAAGSLPEDASGVPEPLPYIVIMIDELADLMSIYPKELESCIVRLAQKSRAAGIHLILSTQRPSVNVITGTIKANIPTRIALQVASQIDSRTILDQAGAEKLLGRG
;
A
#
# COMPACT_ATOMS: atom_id res chain seq x y z
N THR A 1 10.81 -16.82 8.46
CA THR A 1 10.65 -17.63 9.71
C THR A 1 9.78 -16.86 10.70
N THR A 2 8.93 -17.57 11.43
CA THR A 2 8.17 -17.00 12.55
C THR A 2 9.17 -16.46 13.58
N GLY A 3 8.97 -15.23 14.08
CA GLY A 3 9.90 -14.61 15.04
C GLY A 3 11.07 -13.84 14.42
N SER A 4 11.13 -13.69 13.09
CA SER A 4 12.17 -12.89 12.41
C SER A 4 11.99 -11.37 12.54
N GLY A 5 10.89 -10.88 13.10
CA GLY A 5 10.59 -9.45 13.25
C GLY A 5 9.63 -8.89 12.20
N LYS A 6 9.01 -9.72 11.33
CA LYS A 6 8.08 -9.26 10.28
C LYS A 6 6.94 -8.40 10.85
N SER A 7 6.24 -8.90 11.87
CA SER A 7 5.13 -8.17 12.51
C SER A 7 5.59 -6.84 13.11
N VAL A 8 6.73 -6.84 13.79
CA VAL A 8 7.33 -5.62 14.36
C VAL A 8 7.65 -4.61 13.25
N ALA A 9 8.24 -5.05 12.15
CA ALA A 9 8.54 -4.17 11.01
C ALA A 9 7.28 -3.58 10.39
N ILE A 10 6.22 -4.37 10.21
CA ILE A 10 4.93 -3.93 9.70
C ILE A 10 4.31 -2.88 10.63
N HIS A 11 4.24 -3.16 11.93
CA HIS A 11 3.72 -2.21 12.91
C HIS A 11 4.52 -0.92 12.94
N ASN A 12 5.85 -0.99 12.89
CA ASN A 12 6.70 0.20 12.84
C ASN A 12 6.42 1.06 11.61
N ILE A 13 6.20 0.46 10.44
CA ILE A 13 5.83 1.19 9.22
C ILE A 13 4.48 1.88 9.41
N ILE A 14 3.46 1.16 9.87
CA ILE A 14 2.11 1.73 10.08
C ILE A 14 2.18 2.88 11.09
N ILE A 15 2.78 2.65 12.25
CA ILE A 15 2.88 3.65 13.32
C ILE A 15 3.65 4.87 12.84
N SER A 16 4.79 4.70 12.16
CA SER A 16 5.58 5.82 11.60
C SER A 16 4.77 6.67 10.63
N LEU A 17 3.93 6.04 9.80
CA LEU A 17 3.05 6.74 8.86
C LEU A 17 1.91 7.47 9.58
N LEU A 18 1.30 6.84 10.59
CA LEU A 18 0.23 7.44 11.40
C LEU A 18 0.71 8.67 12.18
N PHE A 19 1.93 8.64 12.73
CA PHE A 19 2.48 9.76 13.47
C PHE A 19 2.74 11.01 12.61
N ARG A 20 2.88 10.85 11.31
CA ARG A 20 3.29 11.93 10.39
C ARG A 20 2.18 12.43 9.49
N ASN A 21 1.06 11.75 9.41
CA ASN A 21 0.02 12.04 8.44
C ASN A 21 -1.36 11.97 9.07
N SER A 22 -2.17 12.98 8.79
CA SER A 22 -3.58 12.96 9.16
C SER A 22 -4.40 12.05 8.23
N PRO A 23 -5.64 11.68 8.61
CA PRO A 23 -6.53 10.91 7.73
C PRO A 23 -6.87 11.61 6.40
N GLU A 24 -6.73 12.94 6.35
CA GLU A 24 -6.90 13.71 5.12
C GLU A 24 -5.72 13.56 4.15
N GLN A 25 -4.54 13.22 4.67
CA GLN A 25 -3.30 13.09 3.90
C GLN A 25 -2.99 11.65 3.53
N LEU A 26 -3.39 10.69 4.38
CA LEU A 26 -3.07 9.29 4.24
C LEU A 26 -4.25 8.38 4.61
N ARG A 27 -4.50 7.41 3.75
CA ARG A 27 -5.49 6.35 3.99
C ARG A 27 -4.85 4.98 3.86
N PHE A 28 -5.42 4.00 4.57
CA PHE A 28 -4.98 2.61 4.52
C PHE A 28 -6.07 1.67 4.01
N VAL A 29 -5.63 0.65 3.28
CA VAL A 29 -6.35 -0.60 3.07
C VAL A 29 -5.47 -1.70 3.66
N LEU A 30 -5.87 -2.27 4.78
CA LEU A 30 -5.12 -3.30 5.47
C LEU A 30 -5.76 -4.67 5.22
N VAL A 31 -4.92 -5.66 4.92
CA VAL A 31 -5.33 -7.04 4.60
C VAL A 31 -4.63 -8.00 5.55
N ASP A 32 -5.41 -8.72 6.34
CA ASP A 32 -4.93 -9.71 7.33
C ASP A 32 -5.74 -11.01 7.21
N PRO A 33 -5.32 -11.93 6.31
CA PRO A 33 -6.05 -13.19 6.11
C PRO A 33 -6.10 -14.08 7.35
N LYS A 34 -5.18 -13.89 8.29
CA LYS A 34 -5.03 -14.72 9.49
C LYS A 34 -5.73 -14.17 10.73
N LEU A 35 -6.23 -12.93 10.69
CA LEU A 35 -6.86 -12.26 11.84
C LEU A 35 -5.93 -12.10 13.06
N VAL A 36 -4.63 -11.97 12.85
CA VAL A 36 -3.64 -12.00 13.95
C VAL A 36 -2.96 -10.65 14.19
N GLU A 37 -2.60 -9.95 13.09
CA GLU A 37 -1.65 -8.84 13.18
C GLU A 37 -2.32 -7.46 13.03
N LEU A 38 -3.18 -7.28 12.02
CA LEU A 38 -3.65 -5.96 11.62
C LEU A 38 -5.05 -5.59 12.12
N THR A 39 -5.81 -6.54 12.62
CA THR A 39 -7.18 -6.30 13.12
C THR A 39 -7.23 -5.33 14.31
N LEU A 40 -6.13 -5.16 15.04
CA LEU A 40 -6.00 -4.18 16.12
C LEU A 40 -6.14 -2.72 15.64
N TYR A 41 -5.93 -2.46 14.35
CA TYR A 41 -6.10 -1.13 13.76
C TYR A 41 -7.56 -0.80 13.36
N ASN A 42 -8.50 -1.73 13.52
CA ASN A 42 -9.90 -1.44 13.25
C ASN A 42 -10.37 -0.24 14.08
N GLY A 43 -11.08 0.67 13.42
CA GLY A 43 -11.61 1.89 14.05
C GLY A 43 -10.72 3.13 13.96
N ILE A 44 -9.46 3.02 13.48
CA ILE A 44 -8.69 4.25 13.21
C ILE A 44 -9.26 5.01 12.00
N PRO A 45 -9.25 6.36 12.05
CA PRO A 45 -9.88 7.16 10.98
C PRO A 45 -9.16 7.10 9.63
N HIS A 46 -7.95 6.55 9.59
CA HIS A 46 -7.17 6.39 8.36
C HIS A 46 -7.63 5.21 7.48
N LEU A 47 -8.43 4.27 8.02
CA LEU A 47 -8.90 3.13 7.24
C LEU A 47 -9.99 3.54 6.24
N LEU A 48 -9.84 3.10 4.98
CA LEU A 48 -10.88 3.23 3.97
C LEU A 48 -12.00 2.19 4.14
N THR A 49 -11.66 1.07 4.75
CA THR A 49 -12.57 -0.04 5.08
C THR A 49 -12.04 -0.75 6.32
N PRO A 50 -12.85 -1.44 7.11
CA PRO A 50 -12.33 -2.33 8.14
C PRO A 50 -11.28 -3.28 7.56
N VAL A 51 -10.35 -3.74 8.39
CA VAL A 51 -9.30 -4.68 7.98
C VAL A 51 -9.92 -5.86 7.24
N ILE A 52 -9.43 -6.13 6.02
CA ILE A 52 -9.99 -7.15 5.14
C ILE A 52 -9.37 -8.51 5.49
N THR A 53 -10.22 -9.45 5.83
CA THR A 53 -9.83 -10.82 6.24
C THR A 53 -10.27 -11.89 5.24
N ASP A 54 -11.25 -11.57 4.40
CA ASP A 54 -11.79 -12.47 3.38
C ASP A 54 -11.06 -12.30 2.05
N SER A 55 -10.54 -13.39 1.49
CA SER A 55 -9.74 -13.37 0.26
C SER A 55 -10.49 -12.85 -0.97
N LYS A 56 -11.82 -13.07 -1.06
CA LYS A 56 -12.64 -12.51 -2.16
C LYS A 56 -12.73 -11.00 -2.06
N LYS A 57 -12.89 -10.48 -0.83
CA LYS A 57 -12.91 -9.03 -0.58
C LYS A 57 -11.57 -8.37 -0.88
N VAL A 58 -10.46 -9.09 -0.69
CA VAL A 58 -9.13 -8.58 -1.09
C VAL A 58 -9.07 -8.31 -2.59
N ILE A 59 -9.51 -9.27 -3.42
CA ILE A 59 -9.53 -9.08 -4.88
C ILE A 59 -10.43 -7.91 -5.27
N LEU A 60 -11.58 -7.75 -4.63
CA LEU A 60 -12.47 -6.60 -4.86
C LEU A 60 -11.80 -5.28 -4.48
N ALA A 61 -11.10 -5.22 -3.35
CA ALA A 61 -10.38 -4.04 -2.90
C ALA A 61 -9.23 -3.67 -3.87
N LEU A 62 -8.49 -4.64 -4.38
CA LEU A 62 -7.45 -4.39 -5.37
C LEU A 62 -8.03 -3.92 -6.72
N LYS A 63 -9.14 -4.49 -7.16
CA LYS A 63 -9.87 -4.02 -8.36
C LYS A 63 -10.40 -2.60 -8.18
N TRP A 64 -10.91 -2.27 -6.98
CA TRP A 64 -11.28 -0.90 -6.63
C TRP A 64 -10.06 0.04 -6.68
N ALA A 65 -8.94 -0.36 -6.11
CA ALA A 65 -7.72 0.44 -6.11
C ALA A 65 -7.20 0.72 -7.55
N ILE A 66 -7.35 -0.24 -8.46
CA ILE A 66 -7.04 -0.04 -9.88
C ILE A 66 -7.94 1.02 -10.50
N LYS A 67 -9.25 0.97 -10.25
CA LYS A 67 -10.21 1.99 -10.74
C LYS A 67 -9.90 3.36 -10.14
N GLU A 68 -9.60 3.42 -8.86
CA GLU A 68 -9.22 4.66 -8.18
C GLU A 68 -7.91 5.23 -8.74
N MET A 69 -6.93 4.38 -9.01
CA MET A 69 -5.69 4.77 -9.70
C MET A 69 -5.98 5.40 -11.06
N GLU A 70 -6.83 4.76 -11.87
CA GLU A 70 -7.20 5.26 -13.19
C GLU A 70 -7.93 6.60 -13.11
N ARG A 71 -8.90 6.73 -12.21
CA ARG A 71 -9.61 7.98 -11.93
C ARG A 71 -8.64 9.11 -11.55
N ARG A 72 -7.69 8.82 -10.65
CA ARG A 72 -6.68 9.82 -10.24
C ARG A 72 -5.77 10.22 -11.40
N LEU A 73 -5.34 9.28 -12.22
CA LEU A 73 -4.50 9.58 -13.39
C LEU A 73 -5.24 10.46 -14.40
N GLU A 74 -6.57 10.35 -14.54
CA GLU A 74 -7.40 11.27 -15.33
C GLU A 74 -7.41 12.66 -14.72
N ILE A 75 -7.68 12.79 -13.42
CA ILE A 75 -7.62 14.08 -12.70
C ILE A 75 -6.26 14.77 -12.89
N LEU A 76 -5.17 14.02 -12.73
CA LEU A 76 -3.82 14.56 -12.92
C LEU A 76 -3.61 15.07 -14.34
N ARG A 77 -4.12 14.36 -15.34
CA ARG A 77 -4.05 14.75 -16.75
C ARG A 77 -4.84 16.03 -17.03
N ASP A 78 -6.06 16.12 -16.51
CA ASP A 78 -6.95 17.28 -16.69
C ASP A 78 -6.32 18.54 -16.10
N HIS A 79 -5.65 18.41 -14.96
CA HIS A 79 -4.91 19.49 -14.31
C HIS A 79 -3.48 19.69 -14.87
N LYS A 80 -3.06 18.92 -15.87
CA LYS A 80 -1.73 18.99 -16.53
C LYS A 80 -0.57 18.85 -15.52
N VAL A 81 -0.73 17.98 -14.53
CA VAL A 81 0.30 17.66 -13.54
C VAL A 81 0.74 16.20 -13.67
N GLN A 82 2.00 15.90 -13.30
CA GLN A 82 2.61 14.60 -13.55
C GLN A 82 2.30 13.56 -12.46
N ASN A 83 2.05 14.00 -11.23
CA ASN A 83 1.87 13.12 -10.08
C ASN A 83 1.11 13.84 -8.95
N ILE A 84 0.75 13.04 -7.95
CA ILE A 84 -0.02 13.48 -6.78
C ILE A 84 0.65 14.63 -6.01
N SER A 85 1.98 14.61 -5.85
CA SER A 85 2.71 15.68 -5.17
C SER A 85 2.55 17.01 -5.88
N SER A 86 2.76 17.00 -7.21
CA SER A 86 2.56 18.19 -8.05
C SER A 86 1.10 18.68 -8.04
N TYR A 87 0.13 17.75 -7.95
CA TYR A 87 -1.27 18.11 -7.79
C TYR A 87 -1.52 18.82 -6.45
N HIS A 88 -1.00 18.27 -5.36
CA HIS A 88 -1.14 18.90 -4.04
C HIS A 88 -0.53 20.29 -4.00
N GLU A 89 0.66 20.47 -4.59
CA GLU A 89 1.38 21.75 -4.55
C GLU A 89 0.78 22.81 -5.45
N LYS A 90 0.37 22.44 -6.67
CA LYS A 90 -0.01 23.40 -7.71
C LYS A 90 -1.51 23.61 -7.86
N VAL A 91 -2.31 22.62 -7.43
CA VAL A 91 -3.77 22.63 -7.63
C VAL A 91 -4.51 22.71 -6.30
N TYR A 92 -4.32 21.68 -5.44
CA TYR A 92 -5.13 21.56 -4.23
C TYR A 92 -4.79 22.63 -3.18
N ARG A 93 -3.52 22.76 -2.80
CA ARG A 93 -3.10 23.69 -1.74
C ARG A 93 -3.44 25.16 -2.05
N PRO A 94 -3.11 25.68 -3.25
CA PRO A 94 -3.48 27.05 -3.58
C PRO A 94 -4.99 27.31 -3.61
N ALA A 95 -5.78 26.32 -4.04
CA ALA A 95 -7.23 26.44 -4.04
C ALA A 95 -7.79 26.43 -2.61
N LYS A 96 -7.28 25.57 -1.75
CA LYS A 96 -7.63 25.48 -0.34
C LYS A 96 -7.30 26.78 0.41
N GLU A 97 -6.10 27.32 0.23
CA GLU A 97 -5.65 28.58 0.84
C GLU A 97 -6.51 29.77 0.41
N LYS A 98 -6.88 29.84 -0.87
CA LYS A 98 -7.80 30.88 -1.36
C LYS A 98 -9.19 30.77 -0.75
N PHE A 99 -9.69 29.55 -0.61
CA PHE A 99 -10.99 29.29 -0.01
C PHE A 99 -11.01 29.68 1.48
N GLU A 100 -10.00 29.30 2.24
CA GLU A 100 -9.83 29.65 3.64
C GLU A 100 -9.70 31.17 3.84
N ALA A 101 -8.92 31.83 2.98
CA ALA A 101 -8.73 33.29 3.01
C ALA A 101 -10.01 34.07 2.68
N ALA A 102 -10.92 33.49 1.88
CA ALA A 102 -12.21 34.08 1.55
C ALA A 102 -13.24 33.99 2.70
N GLY A 103 -12.89 33.31 3.82
CA GLY A 103 -13.80 33.14 4.97
C GLY A 103 -14.99 32.23 4.66
N SER A 104 -14.94 31.45 3.61
CA SER A 104 -16.00 30.52 3.20
C SER A 104 -16.14 29.36 4.17
N LEU A 105 -17.38 28.97 4.49
CA LEU A 105 -17.63 27.83 5.37
C LEU A 105 -17.31 26.51 4.67
N PRO A 106 -16.90 25.46 5.42
CA PRO A 106 -16.60 24.14 4.84
C PRO A 106 -17.74 23.54 4.00
N GLU A 107 -18.97 23.95 4.25
CA GLU A 107 -20.18 23.51 3.54
C GLU A 107 -20.23 24.04 2.09
N ASP A 108 -19.54 25.16 1.80
CA ASP A 108 -19.49 25.78 0.46
C ASP A 108 -18.26 25.34 -0.35
N ALA A 109 -17.60 24.26 0.03
CA ALA A 109 -16.35 23.79 -0.57
C ALA A 109 -16.46 23.29 -2.04
N SER A 110 -17.57 23.57 -2.72
CA SER A 110 -17.81 23.18 -4.13
C SER A 110 -16.76 23.72 -5.12
N GLY A 111 -15.95 24.71 -4.71
CA GLY A 111 -14.86 25.28 -5.52
C GLY A 111 -13.46 24.74 -5.20
N VAL A 112 -13.29 23.90 -4.16
CA VAL A 112 -12.00 23.33 -3.80
C VAL A 112 -11.85 21.94 -4.45
N PRO A 113 -10.76 21.70 -5.20
CA PRO A 113 -10.50 20.39 -5.76
C PRO A 113 -10.40 19.30 -4.68
N GLU A 114 -10.68 18.04 -5.06
CA GLU A 114 -10.59 16.89 -4.16
C GLU A 114 -9.18 16.75 -3.58
N PRO A 115 -9.01 16.48 -2.27
CA PRO A 115 -7.69 16.43 -1.62
C PRO A 115 -6.80 15.28 -2.08
N LEU A 116 -7.34 14.19 -2.62
CA LEU A 116 -6.63 12.99 -3.09
C LEU A 116 -5.58 12.50 -2.08
N PRO A 117 -5.95 11.96 -0.91
CA PRO A 117 -4.99 11.44 0.06
C PRO A 117 -4.12 10.33 -0.54
N TYR A 118 -2.88 10.19 -0.07
CA TYR A 118 -2.11 8.97 -0.36
C TYR A 118 -2.85 7.74 0.16
N ILE A 119 -2.72 6.62 -0.56
CA ILE A 119 -3.30 5.34 -0.15
C ILE A 119 -2.18 4.32 -0.02
N VAL A 120 -2.08 3.67 1.13
CA VAL A 120 -1.19 2.53 1.35
C VAL A 120 -2.04 1.27 1.49
N ILE A 121 -1.81 0.33 0.57
CA ILE A 121 -2.41 -1.00 0.60
C ILE A 121 -1.37 -1.95 1.17
N MET A 122 -1.66 -2.55 2.32
CA MET A 122 -0.74 -3.46 2.99
C MET A 122 -1.35 -4.84 3.10
N ILE A 123 -0.62 -5.85 2.63
CA ILE A 123 -0.98 -7.26 2.72
C ILE A 123 -0.01 -7.96 3.66
N ASP A 124 -0.49 -8.46 4.80
CA ASP A 124 0.34 -9.10 5.82
C ASP A 124 0.90 -10.45 5.38
N GLU A 125 0.10 -11.30 4.74
CA GLU A 125 0.56 -12.62 4.27
C GLU A 125 0.11 -12.89 2.83
N LEU A 126 1.01 -12.58 1.91
CA LEU A 126 0.76 -12.76 0.47
C LEU A 126 0.56 -14.24 0.09
N ALA A 127 1.27 -15.16 0.75
CA ALA A 127 1.21 -16.58 0.42
C ALA A 127 -0.18 -17.18 0.57
N ASP A 128 -0.96 -16.74 1.57
CA ASP A 128 -2.30 -17.26 1.79
C ASP A 128 -3.25 -16.87 0.65
N LEU A 129 -3.12 -15.67 0.14
CA LEU A 129 -3.91 -15.18 -1.01
C LEU A 129 -3.45 -15.81 -2.32
N MET A 130 -2.13 -15.96 -2.53
CA MET A 130 -1.57 -16.60 -3.72
C MET A 130 -1.95 -18.08 -3.83
N SER A 131 -2.23 -18.76 -2.73
CA SER A 131 -2.72 -20.14 -2.74
C SER A 131 -4.15 -20.28 -3.28
N ILE A 132 -4.97 -19.22 -3.20
CA ILE A 132 -6.40 -19.23 -3.56
C ILE A 132 -6.63 -18.57 -4.93
N TYR A 133 -6.03 -17.40 -5.17
CA TYR A 133 -6.26 -16.57 -6.36
C TYR A 133 -4.94 -16.13 -7.04
N PRO A 134 -4.02 -17.03 -7.38
CA PRO A 134 -2.67 -16.65 -7.83
C PRO A 134 -2.69 -15.72 -9.05
N LYS A 135 -3.44 -16.06 -10.09
CA LYS A 135 -3.46 -15.30 -11.35
C LYS A 135 -4.11 -13.91 -11.20
N GLU A 136 -5.26 -13.85 -10.52
CA GLU A 136 -5.98 -12.58 -10.33
C GLU A 136 -5.20 -11.64 -9.42
N LEU A 137 -4.64 -12.16 -8.33
CA LEU A 137 -3.86 -11.40 -7.37
C LEU A 137 -2.59 -10.83 -8.03
N GLU A 138 -1.81 -11.67 -8.72
CA GLU A 138 -0.61 -11.25 -9.43
C GLU A 138 -0.94 -10.16 -10.47
N SER A 139 -1.98 -10.36 -11.28
CA SER A 139 -2.42 -9.37 -12.27
C SER A 139 -2.77 -8.01 -11.64
N CYS A 140 -3.51 -8.01 -10.53
CA CYS A 140 -3.86 -6.78 -9.81
C CYS A 140 -2.62 -6.08 -9.23
N ILE A 141 -1.72 -6.84 -8.58
CA ILE A 141 -0.47 -6.31 -8.01
C ILE A 141 0.39 -5.68 -9.10
N VAL A 142 0.61 -6.37 -10.20
CA VAL A 142 1.43 -5.88 -11.31
C VAL A 142 0.84 -4.59 -11.90
N ARG A 143 -0.47 -4.56 -12.18
CA ARG A 143 -1.14 -3.39 -12.73
C ARG A 143 -1.02 -2.17 -11.82
N LEU A 144 -1.18 -2.35 -10.52
CA LEU A 144 -0.97 -1.29 -9.53
C LEU A 144 0.50 -0.88 -9.50
N ALA A 145 1.44 -1.82 -9.35
CA ALA A 145 2.86 -1.52 -9.23
C ALA A 145 3.41 -0.70 -10.41
N GLN A 146 2.89 -0.92 -11.62
CA GLN A 146 3.34 -0.21 -12.82
C GLN A 146 2.96 1.29 -12.87
N LYS A 147 1.82 1.68 -12.32
CA LYS A 147 1.26 3.03 -12.55
C LYS A 147 0.83 3.75 -11.26
N SER A 148 0.65 3.06 -10.15
CA SER A 148 0.02 3.61 -8.95
C SER A 148 0.84 4.69 -8.25
N ARG A 149 2.16 4.69 -8.42
CA ARG A 149 3.06 5.67 -7.78
C ARG A 149 2.67 7.10 -8.12
N ALA A 150 2.40 7.40 -9.39
CA ALA A 150 2.00 8.73 -9.81
C ALA A 150 0.65 9.15 -9.20
N ALA A 151 -0.27 8.20 -9.02
CA ALA A 151 -1.58 8.41 -8.41
C ALA A 151 -1.56 8.44 -6.87
N GLY A 152 -0.39 8.27 -6.23
CA GLY A 152 -0.24 8.25 -4.77
C GLY A 152 -0.80 7.00 -4.10
N ILE A 153 -0.81 5.86 -4.80
CA ILE A 153 -1.22 4.56 -4.25
C ILE A 153 0.01 3.65 -4.15
N HIS A 154 0.28 3.15 -2.97
CA HIS A 154 1.47 2.37 -2.65
C HIS A 154 1.11 0.98 -2.16
N LEU A 155 1.92 -0.02 -2.53
CA LEU A 155 1.76 -1.41 -2.11
C LEU A 155 2.87 -1.79 -1.13
N ILE A 156 2.49 -2.43 -0.03
CA ILE A 156 3.40 -3.10 0.89
C ILE A 156 2.93 -4.55 0.99
N LEU A 157 3.74 -5.45 0.45
CA LEU A 157 3.45 -6.87 0.40
C LEU A 157 4.42 -7.60 1.32
N SER A 158 3.89 -8.41 2.24
CA SER A 158 4.74 -9.21 3.10
C SER A 158 4.34 -10.69 3.09
N THR A 159 5.29 -11.54 3.43
CA THR A 159 5.07 -12.99 3.53
C THR A 159 6.08 -13.63 4.48
N GLN A 160 5.64 -14.65 5.20
CA GLN A 160 6.51 -15.55 5.97
C GLN A 160 6.98 -16.75 5.13
N ARG A 161 6.43 -16.93 3.92
CA ARG A 161 6.72 -18.06 3.01
C ARG A 161 7.29 -17.55 1.69
N PRO A 162 8.58 -17.21 1.63
CA PRO A 162 9.22 -16.65 0.45
C PRO A 162 9.53 -17.74 -0.59
N SER A 163 8.49 -18.28 -1.22
CA SER A 163 8.65 -19.23 -2.33
C SER A 163 8.50 -18.54 -3.69
N VAL A 164 9.00 -19.17 -4.74
CA VAL A 164 8.90 -18.66 -6.12
C VAL A 164 7.45 -18.55 -6.63
N ASN A 165 6.54 -19.33 -6.03
CA ASN A 165 5.10 -19.28 -6.33
C ASN A 165 4.40 -18.11 -5.63
N VAL A 166 5.01 -17.51 -4.64
CA VAL A 166 4.49 -16.35 -3.87
C VAL A 166 5.16 -15.07 -4.34
N ILE A 167 6.48 -15.06 -4.40
CA ILE A 167 7.28 -13.94 -4.90
C ILE A 167 7.73 -14.30 -6.32
N THR A 168 6.79 -14.17 -7.26
CA THR A 168 7.02 -14.55 -8.65
C THR A 168 8.01 -13.61 -9.34
N GLY A 169 8.60 -14.07 -10.44
CA GLY A 169 9.46 -13.23 -11.27
C GLY A 169 8.74 -11.98 -11.78
N THR A 170 7.44 -12.09 -12.07
CA THR A 170 6.59 -10.97 -12.53
C THR A 170 6.40 -9.93 -11.42
N ILE A 171 6.12 -10.36 -10.19
CA ILE A 171 6.03 -9.46 -9.03
C ILE A 171 7.37 -8.78 -8.79
N LYS A 172 8.48 -9.53 -8.78
CA LYS A 172 9.83 -8.96 -8.57
C LYS A 172 10.23 -7.94 -9.63
N ALA A 173 9.84 -8.15 -10.87
CA ALA A 173 10.12 -7.21 -11.97
C ALA A 173 9.38 -5.87 -11.81
N ASN A 174 8.24 -5.84 -11.12
CA ASN A 174 7.41 -4.65 -10.95
C ASN A 174 7.52 -4.01 -9.56
N ILE A 175 8.03 -4.74 -8.57
CA ILE A 175 8.29 -4.25 -7.21
C ILE A 175 9.79 -4.37 -6.93
N PRO A 176 10.58 -3.32 -7.24
CA PRO A 176 12.03 -3.38 -7.14
C PRO A 176 12.56 -3.26 -5.70
N THR A 177 11.82 -2.58 -4.82
CA THR A 177 12.22 -2.42 -3.42
C THR A 177 11.83 -3.65 -2.62
N ARG A 178 12.82 -4.32 -2.05
CA ARG A 178 12.63 -5.56 -1.31
C ARG A 178 13.43 -5.52 -0.02
N ILE A 179 12.82 -6.00 1.05
CA ILE A 179 13.41 -6.10 2.38
C ILE A 179 13.31 -7.56 2.81
N ALA A 180 14.42 -8.16 3.19
CA ALA A 180 14.44 -9.46 3.82
C ALA A 180 14.83 -9.33 5.29
N LEU A 181 14.05 -9.93 6.14
CA LEU A 181 14.44 -10.26 7.51
C LEU A 181 15.11 -11.65 7.49
N GLN A 182 15.56 -12.14 8.64
CA GLN A 182 16.19 -13.45 8.72
C GLN A 182 15.28 -14.54 8.12
N VAL A 183 15.85 -15.33 7.21
CA VAL A 183 15.20 -16.48 6.56
C VAL A 183 15.86 -17.79 6.95
N ALA A 184 15.20 -18.92 6.67
CA ALA A 184 15.69 -20.24 7.05
C ALA A 184 16.82 -20.74 6.15
N SER A 185 16.85 -20.32 4.88
CA SER A 185 17.77 -20.86 3.90
C SER A 185 18.30 -19.80 2.93
N GLN A 186 19.43 -20.12 2.28
CA GLN A 186 19.98 -19.32 1.20
C GLN A 186 19.03 -19.26 -0.02
N ILE A 187 18.22 -20.29 -0.24
CA ILE A 187 17.21 -20.34 -1.31
C ILE A 187 16.15 -19.26 -1.06
N ASP A 188 15.68 -19.14 0.18
CA ASP A 188 14.71 -18.11 0.57
C ASP A 188 15.29 -16.71 0.37
N SER A 189 16.57 -16.51 0.75
CA SER A 189 17.27 -15.24 0.51
C SER A 189 17.30 -14.88 -0.97
N ARG A 190 17.69 -15.82 -1.82
CA ARG A 190 17.71 -15.62 -3.28
C ARG A 190 16.34 -15.40 -3.87
N THR A 191 15.30 -16.03 -3.34
CA THR A 191 13.93 -15.80 -3.78
C THR A 191 13.49 -14.37 -3.54
N ILE A 192 13.86 -13.76 -2.40
CA ILE A 192 13.50 -12.38 -2.06
C ILE A 192 14.44 -11.38 -2.75
N LEU A 193 15.76 -11.53 -2.57
CA LEU A 193 16.76 -10.52 -2.85
C LEU A 193 17.56 -10.76 -4.13
N ASP A 194 17.37 -11.91 -4.81
CA ASP A 194 18.20 -12.40 -5.90
C ASP A 194 19.68 -12.67 -5.49
N GLN A 195 19.96 -12.63 -4.18
CA GLN A 195 21.28 -12.88 -3.59
C GLN A 195 21.18 -13.62 -2.26
N ALA A 196 22.26 -14.27 -1.87
CA ALA A 196 22.41 -14.87 -0.55
C ALA A 196 22.67 -13.82 0.53
N GLY A 197 22.46 -14.17 1.80
CA GLY A 197 22.86 -13.35 2.96
C GLY A 197 21.77 -13.16 3.99
N ALA A 198 20.50 -13.18 3.61
CA ALA A 198 19.40 -13.01 4.57
C ALA A 198 19.31 -14.18 5.58
N GLU A 199 19.84 -15.35 5.27
CA GLU A 199 19.95 -16.48 6.20
C GLU A 199 20.96 -16.24 7.33
N LYS A 200 21.86 -15.27 7.15
CA LYS A 200 22.89 -14.89 8.14
C LYS A 200 22.50 -13.69 9.00
N LEU A 201 21.36 -13.08 8.74
CA LEU A 201 20.87 -11.96 9.54
C LEU A 201 20.57 -12.40 10.97
N LEU A 202 20.70 -11.46 11.92
CA LEU A 202 20.29 -11.67 13.30
C LEU A 202 18.76 -11.75 13.34
N GLY A 203 18.23 -12.72 14.11
CA GLY A 203 16.78 -12.83 14.32
C GLY A 203 16.21 -11.63 15.09
N ARG A 204 14.89 -11.49 15.06
CA ARG A 204 14.11 -10.44 15.73
C ARG A 204 14.20 -9.03 15.14
N GLY A 205 14.62 -8.92 13.89
CA GLY A 205 14.54 -7.69 13.12
C GLY A 205 15.57 -6.64 13.45
#